data_a9f7053d04208b832754258dfd8c44af
#
_entry.id   a9f7053d04208b832754258dfd8c44af
#
_cell.length_a   1.000
_cell.length_b   1.000
_cell.length_c   1.000
_cell.angle_alpha   90.00
_cell.angle_beta   90.00
_cell.angle_gamma   90.00
#
_symmetry.space_group_name_H-M   'P 1'
#
loop_
_entity.id
_entity.type
_entity.pdbx_description
1 polymer ?
#
loop_
_entity_poly.entity_id
_entity_poly.type
_entity_poly.pdbx_seq_one_letter_code
_entity_poly.pdbx_strand_id
1 'polypeptide(L)'
;MFSLLTIFSCNPKKNQSETHQNTSFEEISFKYSTKNKNFVSAHRGGSGIHGFPENCVETFEHLYQKGIQIFEIDVAETKDNQLILMHDNSLQRTSTGRQDVNQVDLKTIKEYFLVDDFGQQTSYKIPTFAEALNWGKSKPIYFMVDIKKSVDYRDIVKTIEQANMQKQVVLVTYTIGQAKKLHQLVPDMLLSVSMRNEREFNEMMNSGIPTDKMVAFTGTRRNDKTFLNKIHDKDILVIFGTLGNLDKSASTRNGQLYRDLEKDGVDIFATDRAIDVHQTINKN
;
A
#
# COMPACT_ATOMS: atom_id res chain seq x y z
N MET A 1 70.78 -6.66 29.53
CA MET A 1 69.79 -7.38 28.76
C MET A 1 68.42 -6.79 29.16
N PHE A 2 67.98 -5.69 28.47
CA PHE A 2 66.72 -5.00 28.78
C PHE A 2 65.69 -5.45 27.78
N SER A 3 64.60 -6.05 28.29
CA SER A 3 63.45 -6.45 27.48
C SER A 3 62.46 -5.30 27.42
N LEU A 4 62.16 -4.80 26.17
CA LEU A 4 61.13 -3.80 25.91
C LEU A 4 59.78 -4.49 25.77
N LEU A 5 58.85 -4.20 26.67
CA LEU A 5 57.43 -4.57 26.53
C LEU A 5 56.73 -3.48 25.70
N THR A 6 56.26 -3.83 24.52
CA THR A 6 55.36 -3.00 23.70
C THR A 6 53.91 -3.25 24.10
N ILE A 7 53.24 -2.22 24.64
CA ILE A 7 51.84 -2.24 24.98
C ILE A 7 51.02 -1.84 23.70
N PHE A 8 50.26 -2.78 23.17
CA PHE A 8 49.27 -2.48 22.14
C PHE A 8 48.03 -1.87 22.79
N SER A 9 47.78 -0.58 22.50
CA SER A 9 46.53 0.12 22.85
C SER A 9 45.44 -0.25 21.85
N CYS A 10 44.43 -1.00 22.28
CA CYS A 10 43.20 -1.20 21.53
C CYS A 10 42.28 0.04 21.67
N ASN A 11 42.09 0.77 20.58
CA ASN A 11 41.13 1.83 20.51
C ASN A 11 39.73 1.22 20.36
N PRO A 12 38.73 1.52 21.20
CA PRO A 12 37.35 1.06 20.98
C PRO A 12 36.71 1.86 19.83
N LYS A 13 36.25 1.13 18.80
CA LYS A 13 35.40 1.71 17.75
C LYS A 13 34.20 2.35 18.40
N LYS A 14 34.00 3.64 18.16
CA LYS A 14 32.76 4.37 18.46
C LYS A 14 31.60 3.69 17.73
N ASN A 15 30.70 3.08 18.49
CA ASN A 15 29.37 2.72 18.01
C ASN A 15 28.68 4.04 17.56
N GLN A 16 28.41 4.16 16.29
CA GLN A 16 27.47 5.15 15.79
C GLN A 16 26.09 4.70 16.28
N SER A 17 25.56 5.42 17.26
CA SER A 17 24.17 5.32 17.66
C SER A 17 23.33 5.77 16.47
N GLU A 18 22.61 4.84 15.82
CA GLU A 18 21.52 5.16 14.92
C GLU A 18 20.50 5.96 15.72
N THR A 19 20.40 7.24 15.44
CA THR A 19 19.34 8.10 15.96
C THR A 19 18.04 7.61 15.32
N HIS A 20 17.26 6.81 16.03
CA HIS A 20 15.86 6.58 15.72
C HIS A 20 15.15 7.94 15.77
N GLN A 21 14.90 8.52 14.61
CA GLN A 21 13.99 9.66 14.50
C GLN A 21 12.63 9.15 14.98
N ASN A 22 12.16 9.69 16.09
CA ASN A 22 10.81 9.48 16.61
C ASN A 22 9.84 10.14 15.62
N THR A 23 9.43 9.41 14.58
CA THR A 23 8.37 9.82 13.67
C THR A 23 7.05 9.71 14.44
N SER A 24 6.52 10.84 14.87
CA SER A 24 5.15 10.89 15.39
C SER A 24 4.20 10.68 14.22
N PHE A 25 3.60 9.48 14.14
CA PHE A 25 2.56 9.20 13.16
C PHE A 25 1.25 9.86 13.60
N GLU A 26 0.63 10.60 12.69
CA GLU A 26 -0.71 11.16 12.89
C GLU A 26 -1.75 10.14 12.40
N GLU A 27 -2.92 10.11 13.05
CA GLU A 27 -4.04 9.31 12.58
C GLU A 27 -4.55 9.89 11.25
N ILE A 28 -4.70 9.03 10.24
CA ILE A 28 -5.19 9.44 8.91
C ILE A 28 -6.70 9.62 8.98
N SER A 29 -7.18 10.83 8.67
CA SER A 29 -8.59 11.08 8.42
C SER A 29 -8.90 10.87 6.94
N PHE A 30 -9.81 9.95 6.61
CA PHE A 30 -10.29 9.74 5.25
C PHE A 30 -11.44 10.70 4.86
N LYS A 31 -11.61 11.77 5.60
CA LYS A 31 -12.49 12.88 5.23
C LYS A 31 -11.66 14.03 4.66
N TYR A 32 -12.05 14.55 3.49
CA TYR A 32 -11.34 15.68 2.88
C TYR A 32 -11.37 16.92 3.78
N SER A 33 -10.23 17.58 3.88
CA SER A 33 -10.08 18.88 4.48
C SER A 33 -8.86 19.57 3.86
N THR A 34 -8.95 20.87 3.60
CA THR A 34 -7.83 21.70 3.10
C THR A 34 -6.63 21.74 4.04
N LYS A 35 -6.77 21.23 5.27
CA LYS A 35 -5.69 21.11 6.27
C LYS A 35 -5.07 19.72 6.31
N ASN A 36 -5.62 18.75 5.57
CA ASN A 36 -5.05 17.41 5.52
C ASN A 36 -3.66 17.47 4.88
N LYS A 37 -2.75 16.66 5.42
CA LYS A 37 -1.48 16.35 4.75
C LYS A 37 -1.74 15.37 3.63
N ASN A 38 -0.90 15.41 2.61
CA ASN A 38 -0.94 14.43 1.55
C ASN A 38 -0.31 13.13 2.00
N PHE A 39 -0.87 12.02 1.54
CA PHE A 39 -0.44 10.69 1.90
C PHE A 39 0.12 9.92 0.69
N VAL A 40 0.87 8.89 1.00
CA VAL A 40 1.41 7.95 0.01
C VAL A 40 0.86 6.57 0.29
N SER A 41 0.26 5.97 -0.72
CA SER A 41 -0.13 4.55 -0.75
C SER A 41 0.93 3.77 -1.52
N ALA A 42 1.69 2.93 -0.82
CA ALA A 42 2.69 2.07 -1.43
C ALA A 42 1.97 0.97 -2.23
N HIS A 43 2.06 1.03 -3.58
CA HIS A 43 1.49 0.04 -4.48
C HIS A 43 2.11 -1.33 -4.23
N ARG A 44 1.30 -2.38 -4.09
CA ARG A 44 1.68 -3.75 -3.70
C ARG A 44 2.46 -3.81 -2.38
N GLY A 45 2.18 -2.87 -1.47
CA GLY A 45 2.89 -2.76 -0.21
C GLY A 45 4.34 -2.30 -0.30
N GLY A 46 4.78 -1.93 -1.50
CA GLY A 46 6.13 -1.46 -1.83
C GLY A 46 6.77 -2.28 -2.94
N SER A 47 7.32 -1.61 -3.94
CA SER A 47 8.00 -2.22 -5.08
C SER A 47 9.27 -1.44 -5.44
N GLY A 48 10.13 -2.03 -6.29
CA GLY A 48 11.36 -1.38 -6.77
C GLY A 48 12.43 -1.16 -5.70
N ILE A 49 12.44 -1.93 -4.60
CA ILE A 49 13.38 -1.81 -3.49
C ILE A 49 14.22 -3.09 -3.40
N HIS A 50 15.54 -2.97 -3.52
CA HIS A 50 16.45 -4.12 -3.42
C HIS A 50 16.31 -4.85 -2.08
N GLY A 51 16.10 -6.15 -2.11
CA GLY A 51 15.94 -7.01 -0.94
C GLY A 51 14.58 -6.92 -0.25
N PHE A 52 13.63 -6.11 -0.79
CA PHE A 52 12.28 -5.92 -0.25
C PHE A 52 11.23 -6.22 -1.32
N PRO A 53 10.71 -7.45 -1.39
CA PRO A 53 9.69 -7.85 -2.38
C PRO A 53 8.34 -7.14 -2.16
N GLU A 54 7.55 -7.04 -3.25
CA GLU A 54 6.15 -6.61 -3.16
C GLU A 54 5.31 -7.58 -2.28
N ASN A 55 4.19 -7.10 -1.72
CA ASN A 55 3.25 -7.90 -0.92
C ASN A 55 3.92 -8.69 0.23
N CYS A 56 4.86 -8.04 0.93
CA CYS A 56 5.73 -8.64 1.92
C CYS A 56 5.70 -7.85 3.24
N VAL A 57 5.50 -8.53 4.37
CA VAL A 57 5.39 -7.88 5.69
C VAL A 57 6.68 -7.14 6.06
N GLU A 58 7.84 -7.68 5.72
CA GLU A 58 9.13 -7.05 5.97
C GLU A 58 9.31 -5.78 5.12
N THR A 59 8.75 -5.75 3.92
CA THR A 59 8.70 -4.54 3.08
C THR A 59 7.78 -3.48 3.69
N PHE A 60 6.63 -3.87 4.22
CA PHE A 60 5.74 -2.95 4.94
C PHE A 60 6.45 -2.34 6.14
N GLU A 61 7.14 -3.16 6.96
CA GLU A 61 7.90 -2.67 8.11
C GLU A 61 9.01 -1.70 7.69
N HIS A 62 9.77 -2.02 6.64
CA HIS A 62 10.80 -1.13 6.10
C HIS A 62 10.22 0.23 5.69
N LEU A 63 9.11 0.23 4.97
CA LEU A 63 8.46 1.47 4.51
C LEU A 63 7.77 2.23 5.66
N TYR A 64 7.18 1.52 6.62
CA TYR A 64 6.61 2.13 7.82
C TYR A 64 7.65 2.93 8.58
N GLN A 65 8.85 2.38 8.77
CA GLN A 65 9.98 3.07 9.38
C GLN A 65 10.45 4.31 8.58
N LYS A 66 10.07 4.43 7.30
CA LYS A 66 10.31 5.61 6.45
C LYS A 66 9.13 6.59 6.42
N GLY A 67 8.10 6.37 7.25
CA GLY A 67 6.94 7.26 7.38
C GLY A 67 5.75 6.91 6.49
N ILE A 68 5.77 5.78 5.78
CA ILE A 68 4.63 5.34 4.96
C ILE A 68 3.58 4.67 5.86
N GLN A 69 2.32 5.09 5.70
CA GLN A 69 1.21 4.63 6.52
C GLN A 69 0.09 3.94 5.73
N ILE A 70 0.07 4.04 4.40
CA ILE A 70 -0.92 3.37 3.56
C ILE A 70 -0.21 2.37 2.65
N PHE A 71 -0.69 1.13 2.67
CA PHE A 71 -0.17 0.02 1.86
C PHE A 71 -1.30 -0.57 1.03
N GLU A 72 -1.19 -0.45 -0.29
CA GLU A 72 -2.07 -1.23 -1.15
C GLU A 72 -1.51 -2.64 -1.24
N ILE A 73 -2.38 -3.65 -1.12
CA ILE A 73 -2.01 -5.07 -1.08
C ILE A 73 -2.99 -5.90 -1.89
N ASP A 74 -2.47 -6.94 -2.52
CA ASP A 74 -3.23 -7.85 -3.38
C ASP A 74 -3.56 -9.14 -2.65
N VAL A 75 -4.84 -9.49 -2.51
CA VAL A 75 -5.26 -10.72 -1.85
C VAL A 75 -5.73 -11.75 -2.88
N ALA A 76 -5.06 -12.90 -2.90
CA ALA A 76 -5.37 -14.06 -3.72
C ALA A 76 -5.72 -15.28 -2.84
N GLU A 77 -6.32 -16.31 -3.45
CA GLU A 77 -6.77 -17.53 -2.78
C GLU A 77 -6.01 -18.74 -3.28
N THR A 78 -5.54 -19.57 -2.34
CA THR A 78 -4.85 -20.84 -2.61
C THR A 78 -5.84 -21.93 -2.96
N LYS A 79 -5.31 -23.12 -3.38
CA LYS A 79 -6.12 -24.31 -3.66
C LYS A 79 -6.98 -24.76 -2.48
N ASP A 80 -6.48 -24.61 -1.25
CA ASP A 80 -7.17 -24.97 0.00
C ASP A 80 -7.89 -23.75 0.64
N ASN A 81 -8.29 -22.75 -0.18
CA ASN A 81 -9.06 -21.57 0.17
C ASN A 81 -8.44 -20.72 1.29
N GLN A 82 -7.10 -20.65 1.33
CA GLN A 82 -6.41 -19.76 2.24
C GLN A 82 -6.07 -18.43 1.55
N LEU A 83 -6.26 -17.31 2.23
CA LEU A 83 -5.97 -15.98 1.70
C LEU A 83 -4.50 -15.64 1.90
N ILE A 84 -3.81 -15.34 0.81
CA ILE A 84 -2.39 -14.93 0.79
C ILE A 84 -2.23 -13.60 0.09
N LEU A 85 -1.08 -12.93 0.28
CA LEU A 85 -0.73 -11.76 -0.50
C LEU A 85 0.01 -12.17 -1.78
N MET A 86 -0.61 -11.91 -2.94
CA MET A 86 -0.03 -12.18 -4.24
C MET A 86 -0.76 -11.41 -5.33
N HIS A 87 -0.01 -10.67 -6.16
CA HIS A 87 -0.60 -9.91 -7.26
C HIS A 87 -0.96 -10.80 -8.46
N ASP A 88 -0.03 -11.63 -8.90
CA ASP A 88 -0.17 -12.45 -10.10
C ASP A 88 -0.94 -13.76 -9.81
N ASN A 89 -1.58 -14.32 -10.81
CA ASN A 89 -2.16 -15.66 -10.70
C ASN A 89 -1.09 -16.73 -10.51
N SER A 90 0.13 -16.50 -11.03
CA SER A 90 1.29 -17.39 -10.92
C SER A 90 2.26 -16.93 -9.84
N LEU A 91 2.86 -17.87 -9.13
CA LEU A 91 3.91 -17.64 -8.12
C LEU A 91 5.25 -17.22 -8.73
N GLN A 92 5.43 -17.39 -10.06
CA GLN A 92 6.74 -17.43 -10.72
C GLN A 92 7.52 -16.10 -10.66
N ARG A 93 6.84 -14.94 -10.78
CA ARG A 93 7.53 -13.65 -10.88
C ARG A 93 8.12 -13.21 -9.54
N THR A 94 7.38 -13.38 -8.47
CA THR A 94 7.68 -12.81 -7.15
C THR A 94 8.02 -13.86 -6.10
N SER A 95 8.19 -15.13 -6.51
CA SER A 95 8.62 -16.18 -5.59
C SER A 95 9.44 -17.27 -6.28
N THR A 96 9.98 -18.19 -5.48
CA THR A 96 10.65 -19.42 -5.96
C THR A 96 9.68 -20.48 -6.44
N GLY A 97 8.37 -20.33 -6.24
CA GLY A 97 7.32 -21.19 -6.77
C GLY A 97 7.14 -21.02 -8.29
N ARG A 98 6.55 -22.02 -8.95
CA ARG A 98 6.36 -22.03 -10.41
C ARG A 98 4.91 -22.24 -10.84
N GLN A 99 4.07 -22.67 -9.91
CA GLN A 99 2.68 -23.00 -10.17
C GLN A 99 1.79 -21.76 -10.09
N ASP A 100 0.54 -21.92 -10.53
CA ASP A 100 -0.50 -20.94 -10.23
C ASP A 100 -0.95 -21.05 -8.77
N VAL A 101 -1.29 -19.93 -8.16
CA VAL A 101 -1.68 -19.82 -6.75
C VAL A 101 -2.80 -20.80 -6.39
N ASN A 102 -3.84 -20.87 -7.24
CA ASN A 102 -5.01 -21.72 -7.03
C ASN A 102 -4.76 -23.22 -7.27
N GLN A 103 -3.54 -23.62 -7.62
CA GLN A 103 -3.14 -25.01 -7.79
C GLN A 103 -2.35 -25.57 -6.60
N VAL A 104 -1.99 -24.70 -5.62
CA VAL A 104 -1.07 -25.03 -4.54
C VAL A 104 -1.70 -24.75 -3.18
N ASP A 105 -1.59 -25.70 -2.26
CA ASP A 105 -2.05 -25.53 -0.88
C ASP A 105 -1.12 -24.62 -0.09
N LEU A 106 -1.65 -23.90 0.91
CA LEU A 106 -0.90 -22.96 1.75
C LEU A 106 0.38 -23.60 2.33
N LYS A 107 0.31 -24.84 2.79
CA LYS A 107 1.47 -25.57 3.34
C LYS A 107 2.65 -25.53 2.38
N THR A 108 2.42 -25.82 1.11
CA THR A 108 3.47 -25.81 0.07
C THR A 108 3.91 -24.39 -0.26
N ILE A 109 2.96 -23.42 -0.33
CA ILE A 109 3.27 -22.00 -0.56
C ILE A 109 4.24 -21.46 0.50
N LYS A 110 4.08 -21.86 1.76
CA LYS A 110 4.98 -21.44 2.86
C LYS A 110 6.40 -22.03 2.76
N GLU A 111 6.65 -22.97 1.88
CA GLU A 111 8.01 -23.46 1.58
C GLU A 111 8.77 -22.49 0.65
N TYR A 112 8.06 -21.76 -0.22
CA TYR A 112 8.66 -20.81 -1.16
C TYR A 112 9.15 -19.53 -0.49
N PHE A 113 10.15 -18.92 -1.12
CA PHE A 113 10.70 -17.63 -0.73
C PHE A 113 10.28 -16.55 -1.72
N LEU A 114 10.08 -15.33 -1.22
CA LEU A 114 9.83 -14.19 -2.07
C LEU A 114 11.10 -13.75 -2.83
N VAL A 115 10.89 -13.22 -4.02
CA VAL A 115 11.91 -12.68 -4.93
C VAL A 115 11.59 -11.21 -5.15
N ASP A 116 12.59 -10.33 -5.04
CA ASP A 116 12.40 -8.91 -5.28
C ASP A 116 12.27 -8.57 -6.78
N ASP A 117 11.95 -7.31 -7.08
CA ASP A 117 11.75 -6.83 -8.45
C ASP A 117 13.01 -6.90 -9.33
N PHE A 118 14.17 -7.19 -8.75
CA PHE A 118 15.46 -7.35 -9.43
C PHE A 118 15.84 -8.81 -9.65
N GLY A 119 14.96 -9.75 -9.27
CA GLY A 119 15.17 -11.19 -9.41
C GLY A 119 16.01 -11.81 -8.30
N GLN A 120 16.28 -11.09 -7.20
CA GLN A 120 17.03 -11.61 -6.07
C GLN A 120 16.09 -12.32 -5.09
N GLN A 121 16.37 -13.59 -4.81
CA GLN A 121 15.67 -14.34 -3.76
C GLN A 121 16.02 -13.77 -2.40
N THR A 122 15.00 -13.60 -1.55
CA THR A 122 15.12 -13.19 -0.15
C THR A 122 14.96 -14.39 0.79
N SER A 123 15.06 -14.16 2.10
CA SER A 123 14.67 -15.12 3.14
C SER A 123 13.18 -15.02 3.53
N TYR A 124 12.45 -14.09 2.97
CA TYR A 124 11.06 -13.80 3.33
C TYR A 124 10.10 -14.79 2.69
N LYS A 125 8.99 -15.03 3.37
CA LYS A 125 7.96 -15.98 2.94
C LYS A 125 6.73 -15.23 2.41
N ILE A 126 5.97 -15.89 1.54
CA ILE A 126 4.67 -15.36 1.09
C ILE A 126 3.75 -15.27 2.32
N PRO A 127 3.28 -14.06 2.69
CA PRO A 127 2.43 -13.92 3.87
C PRO A 127 0.99 -14.32 3.56
N THR A 128 0.29 -14.80 4.56
CA THR A 128 -1.18 -14.84 4.53
C THR A 128 -1.74 -13.43 4.75
N PHE A 129 -2.97 -13.20 4.29
CA PHE A 129 -3.68 -11.94 4.57
C PHE A 129 -3.83 -11.70 6.08
N ALA A 130 -4.11 -12.75 6.85
CA ALA A 130 -4.20 -12.65 8.31
C ALA A 130 -2.87 -12.24 8.97
N GLU A 131 -1.71 -12.73 8.47
CA GLU A 131 -0.40 -12.30 8.96
C GLU A 131 -0.15 -10.81 8.69
N ALA A 132 -0.53 -10.31 7.52
CA ALA A 132 -0.42 -8.89 7.18
C ALA A 132 -1.31 -8.02 8.10
N LEU A 133 -2.57 -8.40 8.29
CA LEU A 133 -3.48 -7.69 9.19
C LEU A 133 -2.96 -7.69 10.63
N ASN A 134 -2.45 -8.81 11.13
CA ASN A 134 -1.88 -8.91 12.47
C ASN A 134 -0.65 -8.01 12.65
N TRP A 135 0.19 -7.88 11.62
CA TRP A 135 1.31 -6.94 11.63
C TRP A 135 0.82 -5.49 11.76
N GLY A 136 -0.25 -5.12 11.03
CA GLY A 136 -0.78 -3.75 10.99
C GLY A 136 -1.59 -3.35 12.22
N LYS A 137 -2.15 -4.31 12.96
CA LYS A 137 -3.15 -4.09 14.02
C LYS A 137 -2.74 -3.10 15.13
N SER A 138 -1.46 -3.05 15.48
CA SER A 138 -0.94 -2.17 16.54
C SER A 138 -0.29 -0.88 16.01
N LYS A 139 -0.41 -0.62 14.72
CA LYS A 139 0.23 0.49 14.04
C LYS A 139 -0.82 1.46 13.46
N PRO A 140 -0.55 2.76 13.40
CA PRO A 140 -1.44 3.74 12.76
C PRO A 140 -1.28 3.67 11.22
N ILE A 141 -1.60 2.52 10.65
CA ILE A 141 -1.52 2.26 9.20
C ILE A 141 -2.87 1.88 8.63
N TYR A 142 -2.97 1.94 7.31
CA TYR A 142 -4.14 1.50 6.56
C TYR A 142 -3.74 0.57 5.42
N PHE A 143 -4.51 -0.49 5.22
CA PHE A 143 -4.42 -1.34 4.05
C PHE A 143 -5.50 -0.97 3.03
N MET A 144 -5.09 -0.75 1.77
CA MET A 144 -5.99 -0.70 0.62
C MET A 144 -5.97 -2.10 -0.02
N VAL A 145 -7.06 -2.85 0.15
CA VAL A 145 -7.11 -4.28 -0.22
C VAL A 145 -7.68 -4.46 -1.60
N ASP A 146 -6.83 -4.84 -2.56
CA ASP A 146 -7.24 -5.32 -3.90
C ASP A 146 -7.59 -6.81 -3.83
N ILE A 147 -8.85 -7.12 -4.13
CA ILE A 147 -9.40 -8.47 -4.04
C ILE A 147 -9.37 -9.11 -5.42
N LYS A 148 -8.57 -10.17 -5.60
CA LYS A 148 -8.50 -10.88 -6.89
C LYS A 148 -9.83 -11.56 -7.21
N LYS A 149 -10.15 -11.68 -8.51
CA LYS A 149 -11.48 -12.09 -8.99
C LYS A 149 -11.96 -13.44 -8.48
N SER A 150 -11.05 -14.35 -8.13
CA SER A 150 -11.35 -15.68 -7.60
C SER A 150 -11.78 -15.68 -6.14
N VAL A 151 -11.52 -14.61 -5.39
CA VAL A 151 -11.72 -14.53 -3.94
C VAL A 151 -13.15 -14.13 -3.61
N ASP A 152 -13.81 -14.86 -2.70
CA ASP A 152 -15.12 -14.46 -2.17
C ASP A 152 -14.96 -13.29 -1.19
N TYR A 153 -15.75 -12.22 -1.39
CA TYR A 153 -15.74 -11.05 -0.52
C TYR A 153 -16.05 -11.37 0.95
N ARG A 154 -16.85 -12.43 1.20
CA ARG A 154 -17.17 -12.86 2.57
C ARG A 154 -15.96 -13.39 3.32
N ASP A 155 -15.03 -14.06 2.65
CA ASP A 155 -13.82 -14.57 3.27
C ASP A 155 -12.85 -13.44 3.60
N ILE A 156 -12.75 -12.41 2.73
CA ILE A 156 -12.04 -11.17 3.01
C ILE A 156 -12.60 -10.47 4.25
N VAL A 157 -13.91 -10.23 4.26
CA VAL A 157 -14.59 -9.55 5.37
C VAL A 157 -14.42 -10.31 6.68
N LYS A 158 -14.66 -11.62 6.67
CA LYS A 158 -14.45 -12.48 7.83
C LYS A 158 -13.03 -12.40 8.40
N THR A 159 -12.02 -12.39 7.52
CA THR A 159 -10.62 -12.31 7.94
C THR A 159 -10.32 -10.93 8.57
N ILE A 160 -10.84 -9.84 7.99
CA ILE A 160 -10.69 -8.49 8.53
C ILE A 160 -11.39 -8.37 9.91
N GLU A 161 -12.59 -8.92 10.05
CA GLU A 161 -13.34 -8.94 11.31
C GLU A 161 -12.63 -9.72 12.41
N GLN A 162 -12.10 -10.91 12.09
CA GLN A 162 -11.31 -11.71 13.02
C GLN A 162 -10.05 -10.99 13.50
N ALA A 163 -9.44 -10.18 12.65
CA ALA A 163 -8.30 -9.34 13.01
C ALA A 163 -8.70 -8.06 13.79
N ASN A 164 -9.99 -7.67 13.80
CA ASN A 164 -10.50 -6.39 14.28
C ASN A 164 -9.86 -5.18 13.58
N MET A 165 -9.73 -5.25 12.24
CA MET A 165 -9.05 -4.25 11.42
C MET A 165 -10.01 -3.45 10.51
N GLN A 166 -11.33 -3.52 10.73
CA GLN A 166 -12.34 -2.89 9.86
C GLN A 166 -12.12 -1.38 9.66
N LYS A 167 -11.61 -0.68 10.68
CA LYS A 167 -11.33 0.76 10.64
C LYS A 167 -10.02 1.11 9.94
N GLN A 168 -9.16 0.12 9.70
CA GLN A 168 -7.83 0.30 9.10
C GLN A 168 -7.74 -0.35 7.71
N VAL A 169 -8.88 -0.77 7.14
CA VAL A 169 -8.94 -1.36 5.81
C VAL A 169 -9.86 -0.55 4.92
N VAL A 170 -9.38 -0.25 3.71
CA VAL A 170 -10.14 0.32 2.59
C VAL A 170 -10.22 -0.76 1.52
N LEU A 171 -11.44 -1.15 1.11
CA LEU A 171 -11.63 -2.17 0.08
C LEU A 171 -11.60 -1.53 -1.32
N VAL A 172 -10.72 -2.00 -2.19
CA VAL A 172 -10.57 -1.47 -3.56
C VAL A 172 -11.68 -2.00 -4.45
N THR A 173 -12.31 -1.11 -5.24
CA THR A 173 -13.35 -1.46 -6.20
C THR A 173 -13.11 -0.79 -7.55
N TYR A 174 -13.33 -1.54 -8.62
CA TYR A 174 -13.11 -1.10 -10.01
C TYR A 174 -14.40 -0.73 -10.74
N THR A 175 -15.54 -1.18 -10.20
CA THR A 175 -16.86 -0.95 -10.80
C THR A 175 -17.89 -0.58 -9.74
N ILE A 176 -18.92 0.16 -10.15
CA ILE A 176 -20.04 0.50 -9.27
C ILE A 176 -20.77 -0.74 -8.72
N GLY A 177 -20.82 -1.83 -9.51
CA GLY A 177 -21.41 -3.09 -9.06
C GLY A 177 -20.62 -3.74 -7.91
N GLN A 178 -19.29 -3.73 -7.98
CA GLN A 178 -18.42 -4.18 -6.88
C GLN A 178 -18.62 -3.30 -5.65
N ALA A 179 -18.60 -1.97 -5.81
CA ALA A 179 -18.77 -1.03 -4.70
C ALA A 179 -20.12 -1.26 -3.98
N LYS A 180 -21.22 -1.37 -4.72
CA LYS A 180 -22.55 -1.67 -4.16
C LYS A 180 -22.58 -3.00 -3.41
N LYS A 181 -22.01 -4.06 -4.00
CA LYS A 181 -21.97 -5.39 -3.39
C LYS A 181 -21.17 -5.39 -2.08
N LEU A 182 -20.00 -4.75 -2.05
CA LEU A 182 -19.19 -4.64 -0.85
C LEU A 182 -19.85 -3.75 0.21
N HIS A 183 -20.43 -2.60 -0.19
CA HIS A 183 -21.15 -1.75 0.75
C HIS A 183 -22.37 -2.45 1.40
N GLN A 184 -23.12 -3.26 0.63
CA GLN A 184 -24.21 -4.08 1.19
C GLN A 184 -23.70 -5.11 2.21
N LEU A 185 -22.51 -5.67 1.99
CA LEU A 185 -21.92 -6.66 2.88
C LEU A 185 -21.32 -6.02 4.14
N VAL A 186 -20.65 -4.87 4.00
CA VAL A 186 -19.94 -4.15 5.06
C VAL A 186 -20.18 -2.64 4.99
N PRO A 187 -21.37 -2.14 5.36
CA PRO A 187 -21.78 -0.75 5.15
C PRO A 187 -20.90 0.27 5.87
N ASP A 188 -20.23 -0.14 6.94
CA ASP A 188 -19.39 0.75 7.76
C ASP A 188 -17.94 0.87 7.28
N MET A 189 -17.49 0.02 6.37
CA MET A 189 -16.11 0.05 5.87
C MET A 189 -15.93 1.07 4.74
N LEU A 190 -14.71 1.60 4.64
CA LEU A 190 -14.31 2.49 3.54
C LEU A 190 -14.09 1.69 2.25
N LEU A 191 -14.48 2.30 1.13
CA LEU A 191 -14.27 1.80 -0.21
C LEU A 191 -13.41 2.77 -1.02
N SER A 192 -12.39 2.28 -1.69
CA SER A 192 -11.76 2.99 -2.80
C SER A 192 -12.59 2.75 -4.05
N VAL A 193 -13.21 3.80 -4.58
CA VAL A 193 -14.15 3.71 -5.70
C VAL A 193 -13.60 4.43 -6.93
N SER A 194 -13.82 3.87 -8.12
CA SER A 194 -13.39 4.51 -9.36
C SER A 194 -14.24 5.74 -9.69
N MET A 195 -13.57 6.91 -9.79
CA MET A 195 -14.14 8.20 -10.23
C MET A 195 -13.18 8.87 -11.21
N ARG A 196 -12.92 8.24 -12.37
CA ARG A 196 -11.91 8.68 -13.34
C ARG A 196 -12.39 9.78 -14.29
N ASN A 197 -13.69 10.05 -14.29
CA ASN A 197 -14.35 11.02 -15.17
C ASN A 197 -15.75 11.37 -14.63
N GLU A 198 -16.38 12.38 -15.25
CA GLU A 198 -17.72 12.87 -14.89
C GLU A 198 -18.79 11.78 -14.87
N ARG A 199 -18.74 10.84 -15.81
CA ARG A 199 -19.73 9.75 -15.85
C ARG A 199 -19.63 8.87 -14.61
N GLU A 200 -18.41 8.42 -14.26
CA GLU A 200 -18.16 7.57 -13.10
C GLU A 200 -18.48 8.30 -11.79
N PHE A 201 -18.12 9.60 -11.70
CA PHE A 201 -18.50 10.43 -10.57
C PHE A 201 -20.03 10.47 -10.39
N ASN A 202 -20.79 10.78 -11.45
CA ASN A 202 -22.24 10.86 -11.37
C ASN A 202 -22.89 9.50 -11.05
N GLU A 203 -22.40 8.41 -11.64
CA GLU A 203 -22.84 7.04 -11.33
C GLU A 203 -22.61 6.71 -9.84
N MET A 204 -21.48 7.12 -9.29
CA MET A 204 -21.14 6.86 -7.89
C MET A 204 -21.98 7.72 -6.93
N MET A 205 -22.19 9.01 -7.23
CA MET A 205 -23.08 9.88 -6.43
C MET A 205 -24.53 9.36 -6.39
N ASN A 206 -24.96 8.69 -7.45
CA ASN A 206 -26.29 8.06 -7.52
C ASN A 206 -26.31 6.58 -7.05
N SER A 207 -25.21 6.10 -6.46
CA SER A 207 -25.08 4.70 -6.06
C SER A 207 -25.90 4.31 -4.83
N GLY A 208 -26.20 5.28 -3.97
CA GLY A 208 -26.76 5.09 -2.62
C GLY A 208 -25.70 4.83 -1.55
N ILE A 209 -24.41 4.76 -1.90
CA ILE A 209 -23.32 4.65 -0.93
C ILE A 209 -23.03 6.03 -0.34
N PRO A 210 -22.96 6.19 1.00
CA PRO A 210 -22.62 7.48 1.63
C PRO A 210 -21.21 7.96 1.26
N THR A 211 -21.04 9.27 1.07
CA THR A 211 -19.74 9.84 0.63
C THR A 211 -18.63 9.69 1.68
N ASP A 212 -18.99 9.65 2.97
CA ASP A 212 -18.06 9.37 4.08
C ASP A 212 -17.56 7.91 4.11
N LYS A 213 -18.08 7.05 3.21
CA LYS A 213 -17.61 5.67 3.01
C LYS A 213 -16.83 5.52 1.70
N MET A 214 -16.41 6.62 1.08
CA MET A 214 -15.71 6.61 -0.19
C MET A 214 -14.37 7.32 -0.13
N VAL A 215 -13.41 6.79 -0.89
CA VAL A 215 -12.19 7.47 -1.33
C VAL A 215 -12.14 7.33 -2.85
N ALA A 216 -11.93 8.41 -3.59
CA ALA A 216 -12.06 8.43 -5.05
C ALA A 216 -10.74 8.08 -5.75
N PHE A 217 -10.64 6.93 -6.39
CA PHE A 217 -9.54 6.64 -7.31
C PHE A 217 -9.82 7.27 -8.68
N THR A 218 -9.04 8.29 -9.03
CA THR A 218 -9.21 9.08 -10.26
C THR A 218 -8.39 8.58 -11.45
N GLY A 219 -7.74 7.40 -11.29
CA GLY A 219 -6.98 6.74 -12.35
C GLY A 219 -5.51 7.15 -12.39
N THR A 220 -4.89 6.93 -13.55
CA THR A 220 -3.47 7.21 -13.83
C THR A 220 -3.29 8.26 -14.93
N ARG A 221 -4.39 8.90 -15.38
CA ARG A 221 -4.37 10.03 -16.30
C ARG A 221 -4.73 11.28 -15.52
N ARG A 222 -3.90 12.33 -15.65
CA ARG A 222 -4.10 13.60 -14.96
C ARG A 222 -5.47 14.17 -15.31
N ASN A 223 -6.28 14.42 -14.31
CA ASN A 223 -7.55 15.13 -14.37
C ASN A 223 -7.29 16.63 -14.21
N ASP A 224 -8.22 17.46 -14.67
CA ASP A 224 -8.13 18.88 -14.37
C ASP A 224 -8.55 19.17 -12.91
N LYS A 225 -8.07 20.28 -12.40
CA LYS A 225 -8.32 20.71 -11.01
C LYS A 225 -9.81 20.93 -10.73
N THR A 226 -10.59 21.35 -11.71
CA THR A 226 -12.03 21.60 -11.57
C THR A 226 -12.75 20.30 -11.24
N PHE A 227 -12.37 19.21 -11.91
CA PHE A 227 -12.93 17.88 -11.63
C PHE A 227 -12.56 17.37 -10.23
N LEU A 228 -11.30 17.55 -9.82
CA LEU A 228 -10.86 17.14 -8.47
C LEU A 228 -11.57 17.96 -7.39
N ASN A 229 -11.73 19.27 -7.58
CA ASN A 229 -12.48 20.12 -6.65
C ASN A 229 -13.93 19.65 -6.51
N LYS A 230 -14.57 19.19 -7.60
CA LYS A 230 -15.93 18.64 -7.57
C LYS A 230 -16.05 17.39 -6.68
N ILE A 231 -15.00 16.57 -6.61
CA ILE A 231 -14.92 15.42 -5.69
C ILE A 231 -14.75 15.93 -4.26
N HIS A 232 -13.87 16.89 -4.03
CA HIS A 232 -13.64 17.53 -2.75
C HIS A 232 -14.88 18.23 -2.18
N ASP A 233 -15.73 18.82 -3.03
CA ASP A 233 -17.01 19.41 -2.64
C ASP A 233 -18.00 18.38 -2.05
N LYS A 234 -17.68 17.08 -2.14
CA LYS A 234 -18.41 15.98 -1.51
C LYS A 234 -17.70 15.42 -0.27
N ASP A 235 -16.69 16.11 0.24
CA ASP A 235 -15.84 15.67 1.36
C ASP A 235 -15.06 14.37 1.07
N ILE A 236 -14.83 14.01 -0.20
CA ILE A 236 -14.16 12.77 -0.62
C ILE A 236 -12.69 13.06 -0.95
N LEU A 237 -11.75 12.26 -0.40
CA LEU A 237 -10.34 12.31 -0.76
C LEU A 237 -10.07 11.74 -2.15
N VAL A 238 -9.11 12.35 -2.84
CA VAL A 238 -8.68 11.95 -4.19
C VAL A 238 -7.43 11.09 -4.12
N ILE A 239 -7.51 9.87 -4.66
CA ILE A 239 -6.36 8.99 -4.93
C ILE A 239 -6.00 9.11 -6.40
N PHE A 240 -4.71 9.30 -6.69
CA PHE A 240 -4.18 9.29 -8.06
C PHE A 240 -3.02 8.30 -8.17
N GLY A 241 -3.04 7.48 -9.23
CA GLY A 241 -1.99 6.50 -9.52
C GLY A 241 -0.88 7.11 -10.37
N THR A 242 0.33 7.22 -9.80
CA THR A 242 1.52 7.67 -10.53
C THR A 242 2.33 6.51 -11.12
N LEU A 243 1.79 5.31 -11.09
CA LEU A 243 2.39 4.02 -11.42
C LEU A 243 3.18 4.00 -12.74
N GLY A 244 4.25 3.24 -12.79
CA GLY A 244 5.00 2.93 -13.99
C GLY A 244 5.66 4.14 -14.65
N ASN A 245 5.20 4.54 -15.84
CA ASN A 245 5.80 5.62 -16.62
C ASN A 245 5.74 7.00 -15.96
N LEU A 246 4.70 7.27 -15.17
CA LEU A 246 4.58 8.55 -14.45
C LEU A 246 5.64 8.63 -13.36
N ASP A 247 5.81 7.59 -12.55
CA ASP A 247 6.84 7.50 -11.53
C ASP A 247 8.25 7.58 -12.15
N LYS A 248 8.48 6.88 -13.26
CA LYS A 248 9.73 6.96 -14.01
C LYS A 248 10.01 8.38 -14.50
N SER A 249 9.00 9.07 -15.05
CA SER A 249 9.14 10.46 -15.53
C SER A 249 9.39 11.41 -14.35
N ALA A 250 8.71 11.21 -13.21
CA ALA A 250 8.90 12.04 -12.02
C ALA A 250 10.33 11.94 -11.47
N SER A 251 10.94 10.75 -11.49
CA SER A 251 12.31 10.54 -11.01
C SER A 251 13.35 11.34 -11.80
N THR A 252 13.16 11.51 -13.12
CA THR A 252 14.07 12.29 -13.96
C THR A 252 13.89 13.80 -13.84
N ARG A 253 12.82 14.28 -13.22
CA ARG A 253 12.44 15.69 -13.06
C ARG A 253 12.41 16.15 -11.60
N ASN A 254 13.21 15.55 -10.75
CA ASN A 254 13.35 15.90 -9.34
C ASN A 254 11.99 16.01 -8.60
N GLY A 255 11.05 15.11 -8.91
CA GLY A 255 9.74 15.02 -8.28
C GLY A 255 8.76 16.15 -8.63
N GLN A 256 9.04 17.00 -9.64
CA GLN A 256 8.16 18.12 -9.98
C GLN A 256 6.72 17.68 -10.29
N LEU A 257 6.56 16.50 -10.92
CA LEU A 257 5.23 15.95 -11.20
C LEU A 257 4.39 15.76 -9.93
N TYR A 258 4.98 15.25 -8.84
CA TYR A 258 4.25 15.03 -7.59
C TYR A 258 3.77 16.35 -6.98
N ARG A 259 4.62 17.39 -6.97
CA ARG A 259 4.25 18.73 -6.50
C ARG A 259 3.15 19.38 -7.35
N ASP A 260 3.15 19.12 -8.66
CA ASP A 260 2.10 19.64 -9.55
C ASP A 260 0.78 18.93 -9.31
N LEU A 261 0.79 17.61 -9.13
CA LEU A 261 -0.40 16.82 -8.79
C LEU A 261 -0.98 17.20 -7.42
N GLU A 262 -0.13 17.45 -6.43
CA GLU A 262 -0.54 17.97 -5.13
C GLU A 262 -1.30 19.30 -5.26
N LYS A 263 -0.75 20.25 -6.04
CA LYS A 263 -1.40 21.55 -6.31
C LYS A 263 -2.70 21.43 -7.09
N ASP A 264 -2.86 20.38 -7.88
CA ASP A 264 -4.10 20.08 -8.60
C ASP A 264 -5.18 19.52 -7.67
N GLY A 265 -4.82 18.98 -6.50
CA GLY A 265 -5.76 18.45 -5.51
C GLY A 265 -5.69 16.92 -5.35
N VAL A 266 -4.54 16.30 -5.60
CA VAL A 266 -4.32 14.90 -5.23
C VAL A 266 -3.98 14.82 -3.74
N ASP A 267 -4.73 14.01 -2.99
CA ASP A 267 -4.54 13.80 -1.55
C ASP A 267 -3.70 12.56 -1.24
N ILE A 268 -3.90 11.48 -2.02
CA ILE A 268 -3.21 10.20 -1.82
C ILE A 268 -2.55 9.78 -3.14
N PHE A 269 -1.25 9.56 -3.10
CA PHE A 269 -0.45 9.10 -4.23
C PHE A 269 -0.29 7.58 -4.19
N ALA A 270 -0.96 6.84 -5.07
CA ALA A 270 -0.71 5.42 -5.26
C ALA A 270 0.52 5.26 -6.20
N THR A 271 1.63 4.73 -5.70
CA THR A 271 2.93 4.83 -6.36
C THR A 271 3.83 3.61 -6.12
N ASP A 272 4.67 3.30 -7.12
CA ASP A 272 5.77 2.33 -7.01
C ASP A 272 7.01 2.93 -6.29
N ARG A 273 7.02 4.26 -6.05
CA ARG A 273 8.15 5.01 -5.50
C ARG A 273 7.80 5.69 -4.18
N ALA A 274 7.26 4.93 -3.25
CA ALA A 274 6.65 5.46 -2.02
C ALA A 274 7.60 6.38 -1.22
N ILE A 275 8.88 6.00 -1.06
CA ILE A 275 9.86 6.81 -0.31
C ILE A 275 10.13 8.14 -1.03
N ASP A 276 10.31 8.14 -2.35
CA ASP A 276 10.61 9.34 -3.12
C ASP A 276 9.45 10.33 -3.11
N VAL A 277 8.22 9.81 -3.29
CA VAL A 277 7.00 10.64 -3.23
C VAL A 277 6.87 11.24 -1.83
N HIS A 278 6.96 10.42 -0.79
CA HIS A 278 6.85 10.87 0.59
C HIS A 278 7.86 11.98 0.92
N GLN A 279 9.12 11.79 0.53
CA GLN A 279 10.16 12.81 0.72
C GLN A 279 9.90 14.08 -0.10
N THR A 280 9.26 13.97 -1.27
CA THR A 280 9.00 15.12 -2.15
C THR A 280 7.86 15.99 -1.65
N ILE A 281 6.73 15.39 -1.21
CA ILE A 281 5.53 16.11 -0.76
C ILE A 281 5.60 16.56 0.70
N ASN A 282 6.47 15.96 1.53
CA ASN A 282 6.65 16.31 2.94
C ASN A 282 7.96 17.09 3.24
N LYS A 283 8.70 17.51 2.20
CA LYS A 283 9.81 18.46 2.38
C LYS A 283 9.22 19.86 2.59
N ASN A 284 9.29 20.35 3.84
CA ASN A 284 9.14 21.77 4.19
C ASN A 284 10.29 22.60 3.63
#